data_aacd685a716d89ad3ad391553579915d
#
_entry.id   aacd685a716d89ad3ad391553579915d
#
_cell.length_a   1.000
_cell.length_b   1.000
_cell.length_c   1.000
_cell.angle_alpha   90.00
_cell.angle_beta   90.00
_cell.angle_gamma   90.00
#
_symmetry.space_group_name_H-M   'P 1'
#
loop_
_entity.id
_entity.type
_entity.pdbx_description
1 polymer ?
#
loop_
_entity_poly.entity_id
_entity_poly.type
_entity_poly.pdbx_seq_one_letter_code
_entity_poly.pdbx_strand_id
1 'polypeptide(L)'
;MNVPKREFWNNADPERLPDAWRLTKVKGEQTFTAVCQVWAVELGWDLRLFIDGELMKSQVCRSGGEMVDRAEFWRAAFEVKGWGAPRTLPSRP
;
A
#
# COMPACT_ATOMS: atom_id res chain seq x y z
N MET A 1 -15.53 -3.89 33.36
CA MET A 1 -15.08 -4.16 32.84
C MET A 1 -15.00 -4.07 31.56
N ASN A 2 -14.38 -3.72 31.07
CA ASN A 2 -14.28 -3.52 29.84
C ASN A 2 -13.62 -4.52 29.13
N VAL A 3 -13.21 -5.50 29.69
CA VAL A 3 -12.48 -6.52 29.04
C VAL A 3 -13.13 -7.06 27.82
N PRO A 4 -14.36 -7.46 27.86
CA PRO A 4 -14.97 -8.01 26.69
C PRO A 4 -14.98 -7.02 25.57
N LYS A 5 -15.23 -5.80 25.89
CA LYS A 5 -15.29 -4.83 24.91
C LYS A 5 -13.96 -4.61 24.32
N ARG A 6 -12.92 -4.67 25.11
CA ARG A 6 -11.67 -4.53 24.62
C ARG A 6 -11.28 -5.57 23.68
N GLU A 7 -11.54 -6.78 23.95
CA GLU A 7 -11.21 -7.85 23.09
C GLU A 7 -11.90 -7.72 21.78
N PHE A 8 -13.11 -7.22 21.84
CA PHE A 8 -13.87 -7.03 20.67
C PHE A 8 -13.18 -6.02 19.79
N TRP A 9 -12.65 -4.96 20.37
CA TRP A 9 -11.99 -3.95 19.63
C TRP A 9 -10.68 -4.45 19.05
N ASN A 10 -10.04 -5.32 19.74
CA ASN A 10 -8.81 -5.87 19.23
C ASN A 10 -9.01 -6.56 17.93
N ASN A 11 -10.15 -7.16 17.75
CA ASN A 11 -10.43 -7.82 16.51
C ASN A 11 -10.56 -6.86 15.37
N ALA A 12 -10.77 -5.60 15.69
CA ALA A 12 -10.91 -4.61 14.66
C ALA A 12 -9.61 -3.88 14.38
N ASP A 13 -8.55 -4.21 15.10
CA ASP A 13 -7.28 -3.55 14.87
C ASP A 13 -6.76 -3.85 13.49
N PRO A 14 -6.27 -2.86 12.78
CA PRO A 14 -5.72 -3.09 11.46
C PRO A 14 -4.51 -3.99 11.51
N GLU A 15 -4.39 -4.83 10.53
CA GLU A 15 -3.23 -5.69 10.44
C GLU A 15 -2.55 -5.45 9.12
N ARG A 16 -1.29 -5.11 9.13
CA ARG A 16 -0.58 -4.84 7.90
C ARG A 16 -0.25 -6.13 7.19
N LEU A 17 -0.54 -6.17 5.91
CA LEU A 17 -0.24 -7.30 5.05
C LEU A 17 0.93 -6.91 4.15
N PRO A 18 1.44 -7.82 3.34
CA PRO A 18 2.50 -7.47 2.40
C PRO A 18 2.02 -6.37 1.47
N ASP A 19 2.93 -5.50 1.07
CA ASP A 19 2.58 -4.40 0.19
C ASP A 19 2.05 -4.92 -1.14
N ALA A 20 1.08 -4.21 -1.70
CA ALA A 20 0.56 -4.58 -3.00
C ALA A 20 1.62 -4.33 -4.06
N TRP A 21 2.34 -3.23 -3.94
CA TRP A 21 3.41 -2.91 -4.88
C TRP A 21 4.27 -1.79 -4.31
N ARG A 22 5.45 -1.68 -4.91
CA ARG A 22 6.38 -0.63 -4.56
C ARG A 22 7.03 -0.21 -5.85
N LEU A 23 7.03 1.10 -6.11
CA LEU A 23 7.60 1.64 -7.34
C LEU A 23 8.54 2.78 -6.99
N THR A 24 9.49 3.04 -7.87
CA THR A 24 10.42 4.13 -7.68
C THR A 24 10.46 4.99 -8.90
N LYS A 25 10.90 6.22 -8.73
CA LYS A 25 11.08 7.13 -9.84
C LYS A 25 12.31 7.97 -9.55
N VAL A 26 13.19 8.06 -10.54
CA VAL A 26 14.40 8.85 -10.40
C VAL A 26 14.18 10.16 -11.13
N LYS A 27 14.49 11.26 -10.44
CA LYS A 27 14.34 12.54 -11.05
C LYS A 27 15.59 13.36 -10.66
N GLY A 28 16.46 13.56 -11.61
CA GLY A 28 17.74 14.18 -11.31
C GLY A 28 18.56 13.23 -10.46
N GLU A 29 18.99 13.68 -9.32
CA GLU A 29 19.75 12.83 -8.43
C GLU A 29 18.92 12.29 -7.31
N GLN A 30 17.62 12.52 -7.35
CA GLN A 30 16.75 12.05 -6.30
C GLN A 30 15.98 10.84 -6.74
N THR A 31 15.74 9.94 -5.80
CA THR A 31 14.92 8.77 -6.04
C THR A 31 13.73 8.85 -5.11
N PHE A 32 12.54 8.75 -5.68
CA PHE A 32 11.31 8.76 -4.91
C PHE A 32 10.75 7.35 -4.88
N THR A 33 10.11 6.99 -3.78
CA THR A 33 9.55 5.66 -3.61
C THR A 33 8.07 5.77 -3.28
N ALA A 34 7.26 5.04 -4.03
CA ALA A 34 5.83 4.96 -3.77
C ALA A 34 5.51 3.55 -3.31
N VAL A 35 4.71 3.42 -2.28
CA VAL A 35 4.36 2.13 -1.72
C VAL A 35 2.86 2.08 -1.54
N CYS A 36 2.25 1.01 -2.00
CA CYS A 36 0.83 0.77 -1.76
C CYS A 36 0.75 -0.26 -0.66
N GLN A 37 0.43 0.17 0.54
CA GLN A 37 0.29 -0.72 1.68
C GLN A 37 -1.12 -1.27 1.72
N VAL A 38 -1.24 -2.50 2.19
CA VAL A 38 -2.52 -3.16 2.33
C VAL A 38 -2.71 -3.47 3.80
N TRP A 39 -3.82 -3.02 4.35
CA TRP A 39 -4.13 -3.27 5.75
C TRP A 39 -5.45 -4.00 5.83
N ALA A 40 -5.47 -5.10 6.57
CA ALA A 40 -6.72 -5.80 6.81
C ALA A 40 -7.43 -5.05 7.92
N VAL A 41 -8.66 -4.64 7.67
CA VAL A 41 -9.43 -3.90 8.64
C VAL A 41 -10.77 -4.58 8.78
N GLU A 42 -11.56 -4.13 9.76
CA GLU A 42 -12.79 -4.80 10.06
C GLU A 42 -13.74 -4.87 8.87
N LEU A 43 -13.81 -3.83 8.08
CA LEU A 43 -14.74 -3.80 6.96
C LEU A 43 -14.14 -4.26 5.64
N GLY A 44 -12.93 -4.76 5.66
CA GLY A 44 -12.31 -5.22 4.43
C GLY A 44 -10.84 -4.91 4.40
N TRP A 45 -10.41 -4.16 3.41
CA TRP A 45 -9.00 -3.84 3.26
C TRP A 45 -8.84 -2.35 3.08
N ASP A 46 -7.84 -1.78 3.74
CA ASP A 46 -7.54 -0.36 3.61
C ASP A 46 -6.25 -0.25 2.81
N LEU A 47 -6.34 0.35 1.64
CA LEU A 47 -5.17 0.58 0.82
C LEU A 47 -4.63 1.95 1.18
N ARG A 48 -3.33 2.02 1.43
CA ARG A 48 -2.69 3.28 1.80
C ARG A 48 -1.52 3.54 0.88
N LEU A 49 -1.56 4.66 0.20
CA LEU A 49 -0.51 5.03 -0.73
C LEU A 49 0.42 6.01 -0.06
N PHE A 50 1.68 5.63 0.00
CA PHE A 50 2.72 6.49 0.58
C PHE A 50 3.73 6.86 -0.48
N ILE A 51 4.21 8.10 -0.42
CA ILE A 51 5.35 8.50 -1.23
C ILE A 51 6.40 9.02 -0.27
N ASP A 52 7.56 8.40 -0.27
CA ASP A 52 8.66 8.73 0.62
C ASP A 52 8.21 8.79 2.07
N GLY A 53 7.37 7.83 2.44
CA GLY A 53 6.92 7.73 3.83
C GLY A 53 5.75 8.61 4.19
N GLU A 54 5.27 9.42 3.27
CA GLU A 54 4.17 10.32 3.56
C GLU A 54 2.88 9.78 2.96
N LEU A 55 1.84 9.67 3.77
CA LEU A 55 0.57 9.15 3.31
C LEU A 55 -0.10 10.12 2.35
N MET A 56 -0.34 9.65 1.13
CA MET A 56 -0.94 10.50 0.10
C MET A 56 -2.44 10.27 -0.01
N LYS A 57 -2.89 9.03 0.15
CA LYS A 57 -4.32 8.77 0.13
C LYS A 57 -4.58 7.35 0.61
N SER A 58 -5.81 7.08 0.97
CA SER A 58 -6.20 5.75 1.39
C SER A 58 -7.61 5.49 0.92
N GLN A 59 -7.95 4.23 0.82
CA GLN A 59 -9.28 3.84 0.38
C GLN A 59 -9.61 2.48 0.95
N VAL A 60 -10.78 2.35 1.55
CA VAL A 60 -11.24 1.09 2.09
C VAL A 60 -11.97 0.34 0.98
N CYS A 61 -11.59 -0.91 0.80
CA CYS A 61 -12.21 -1.79 -0.19
C CYS A 61 -12.92 -2.90 0.55
N ARG A 62 -14.11 -3.26 0.08
CA ARG A 62 -14.93 -4.21 0.78
C ARG A 62 -14.73 -5.65 0.37
N SER A 63 -14.04 -5.89 -0.73
CA SER A 63 -13.77 -7.24 -1.17
C SER A 63 -12.34 -7.34 -1.64
N GLY A 64 -11.81 -8.56 -1.67
CA GLY A 64 -10.46 -8.78 -2.16
C GLY A 64 -10.32 -8.39 -3.61
N GLY A 65 -11.36 -8.65 -4.41
CA GLY A 65 -11.31 -8.27 -5.81
C GLY A 65 -11.23 -6.77 -5.99
N GLU A 66 -12.02 -6.05 -5.21
CA GLU A 66 -12.01 -4.60 -5.30
C GLU A 66 -10.63 -4.07 -4.88
N MET A 67 -10.06 -4.67 -3.85
CA MET A 67 -8.76 -4.25 -3.36
C MET A 67 -7.68 -4.44 -4.43
N VAL A 68 -7.68 -5.60 -5.07
CA VAL A 68 -6.71 -5.89 -6.12
C VAL A 68 -6.89 -4.94 -7.29
N ASP A 69 -8.14 -4.74 -7.71
CA ASP A 69 -8.42 -3.85 -8.82
C ASP A 69 -7.98 -2.43 -8.54
N ARG A 70 -8.23 -1.96 -7.32
CA ARG A 70 -7.87 -0.59 -7.00
C ARG A 70 -6.36 -0.43 -6.89
N ALA A 71 -5.69 -1.43 -6.32
CA ALA A 71 -4.24 -1.38 -6.21
C ALA A 71 -3.60 -1.34 -7.59
N GLU A 72 -4.14 -2.14 -8.51
CA GLU A 72 -3.60 -2.18 -9.86
C GLU A 72 -3.92 -0.90 -10.61
N PHE A 73 -5.06 -0.31 -10.35
CA PHE A 73 -5.43 0.93 -10.98
C PHE A 73 -4.44 2.02 -10.57
N TRP A 74 -4.12 2.08 -9.29
CA TRP A 74 -3.15 3.06 -8.81
C TRP A 74 -1.77 2.79 -9.40
N ARG A 75 -1.40 1.53 -9.48
CA ARG A 75 -0.10 1.17 -10.00
C ARG A 75 0.04 1.61 -11.45
N ALA A 76 -0.98 1.33 -12.25
CA ALA A 76 -0.94 1.72 -13.65
C ALA A 76 -0.83 3.23 -13.81
N ALA A 77 -1.52 3.97 -12.95
CA ALA A 77 -1.46 5.42 -13.03
C ALA A 77 -0.05 5.92 -12.76
N PHE A 78 0.65 5.28 -11.82
CA PHE A 78 2.02 5.66 -11.52
C PHE A 78 2.94 5.26 -12.66
N GLU A 79 2.73 4.09 -13.23
CA GLU A 79 3.60 3.64 -14.31
C GLU A 79 3.52 4.55 -15.53
N VAL A 80 2.33 5.06 -15.78
CA VAL A 80 2.16 5.99 -16.89
C VAL A 80 3.00 7.24 -16.66
N LYS A 81 3.24 7.59 -15.41
CA LYS A 81 4.02 8.78 -15.09
C LYS A 81 5.50 8.49 -14.92
N GLY A 82 5.94 7.31 -15.28
CA GLY A 82 7.36 7.01 -15.26
C GLY A 82 7.87 6.27 -14.07
N TRP A 83 6.98 5.83 -13.17
CA TRP A 83 7.42 5.05 -12.01
C TRP A 83 7.60 3.60 -12.44
N GLY A 84 8.60 2.94 -11.89
CA GLY A 84 8.88 1.56 -12.25
C GLY A 84 9.30 0.74 -11.07
N ALA A 85 9.51 -0.54 -11.29
CA ALA A 85 9.91 -1.44 -10.23
C ALA A 85 11.25 -0.98 -9.66
N PRO A 86 11.47 -1.21 -8.36
CA PRO A 86 12.75 -0.83 -7.76
C PRO A 86 13.89 -1.53 -8.48
N ARG A 87 15.01 -0.79 -8.70
CA ARG A 87 16.12 -1.36 -9.35
C ARG A 87 16.81 -2.26 -8.40
N THR A 88 16.94 -3.48 -8.67
CA THR A 88 17.65 -4.33 -7.77
C THR A 88 19.05 -4.31 -8.21
N LEU A 89 19.83 -4.51 -7.45
CA LEU A 89 21.09 -4.48 -7.76
C LEU A 89 21.59 -5.29 -8.54
N PRO A 90 21.99 -5.07 -9.12
CA PRO A 90 22.31 -5.75 -10.12
C PRO A 90 23.27 -6.61 -10.03
N SER A 91 23.28 -6.95 -9.92
CA SER A 91 23.78 -7.68 -9.90
C SER A 91 24.31 -8.19 -10.80
N ARG A 92 24.47 -8.00 -11.39
CA ARG A 92 24.77 -8.46 -12.22
C ARG A 92 25.19 -8.41 -12.71
N PRO A 93 25.70 -8.80 -12.83
CA PRO A 93 26.08 -8.80 -13.47
C PRO A 93 26.07 -8.86 -13.92
#